data_2307286f945f2ae10124b9094563bf61
#
_entry.id   2307286f945f2ae10124b9094563bf61
#
_cell.length_a   1.000
_cell.length_b   1.000
_cell.length_c   1.000
_cell.angle_alpha   90.00
_cell.angle_beta   90.00
_cell.angle_gamma   90.00
#
_symmetry.space_group_name_H-M   'P 1'
#
loop_
_entity.id
_entity.type
_entity.pdbx_description
1 polymer ?
#
loop_
_entity_poly.entity_id
_entity_poly.type
_entity_poly.pdbx_seq_one_letter_code
_entity_poly.pdbx_strand_id
1 'polypeptide(L)'
;MAKEIHHPDRAQIDLSAVLEALSEPTRRDIVLRLVEEGEAACMAFDECGPKTNLSYHFARLREAGVTRVRLEGPYRKISLRTEDLAARFPGLLEAIVAAARAADKSPGGKAPVLAAD
;
A
#
# COMPACT_ATOMS: atom_id res chain seq x y z
N MET A 1 24.94 14.09 2.89
CA MET A 1 23.73 14.61 2.88
C MET A 1 22.67 13.63 2.61
N ALA A 2 21.63 13.72 3.29
CA ALA A 2 20.57 12.76 3.15
C ALA A 2 19.82 13.03 1.88
N LYS A 3 19.40 11.96 1.20
CA LYS A 3 18.64 12.15 0.08
C LYS A 3 17.25 12.41 0.51
N GLU A 4 16.59 13.30 -0.12
CA GLU A 4 15.21 13.55 0.14
C GLU A 4 14.39 12.50 -0.53
N ILE A 5 13.40 11.99 0.16
CA ILE A 5 12.49 11.01 -0.42
C ILE A 5 11.29 11.76 -0.96
N HIS A 6 11.10 11.67 -2.26
CA HIS A 6 10.01 12.41 -2.90
C HIS A 6 8.66 11.81 -2.61
N HIS A 7 7.71 12.69 -2.25
CA HIS A 7 6.32 12.30 -2.08
C HIS A 7 5.46 13.28 -2.85
N PRO A 8 4.44 12.82 -3.54
CA PRO A 8 3.51 13.77 -4.18
C PRO A 8 2.70 14.50 -3.13
N ASP A 9 2.36 15.75 -3.42
CA ASP A 9 1.47 16.49 -2.55
C ASP A 9 0.07 15.91 -2.65
N ARG A 10 -0.76 16.18 -1.64
CA ARG A 10 -2.14 15.70 -1.66
C ARG A 10 -2.82 16.02 -3.00
N ALA A 11 -2.64 17.23 -3.50
CA ALA A 11 -3.30 17.64 -4.73
C ALA A 11 -2.80 16.90 -5.95
N GLN A 12 -1.62 16.31 -5.86
CA GLN A 12 -1.02 15.58 -6.98
C GLN A 12 -1.38 14.10 -7.01
N ILE A 13 -2.04 13.62 -5.96
CA ILE A 13 -2.40 12.20 -5.91
C ILE A 13 -3.51 11.93 -6.91
N ASP A 14 -3.23 11.03 -7.84
CA ASP A 14 -4.12 10.74 -8.95
C ASP A 14 -4.83 9.42 -8.76
N LEU A 15 -6.13 9.40 -9.05
CA LEU A 15 -6.93 8.20 -8.84
C LEU A 15 -6.40 7.01 -9.62
N SER A 16 -6.05 7.22 -10.89
CA SER A 16 -5.56 6.12 -11.71
C SER A 16 -4.26 5.55 -11.16
N ALA A 17 -3.38 6.42 -10.66
CA ALA A 17 -2.12 5.95 -10.08
C ALA A 17 -2.36 5.13 -8.83
N VAL A 18 -3.32 5.55 -7.99
CA VAL A 18 -3.65 4.81 -6.78
C VAL A 18 -4.22 3.44 -7.14
N LEU A 19 -5.14 3.40 -8.09
CA LEU A 19 -5.74 2.13 -8.49
C LEU A 19 -4.71 1.20 -9.10
N GLU A 20 -3.82 1.74 -9.90
CA GLU A 20 -2.78 0.94 -10.52
C GLU A 20 -1.83 0.38 -9.45
N ALA A 21 -1.45 1.19 -8.48
CA ALA A 21 -0.57 0.73 -7.42
C ALA A 21 -1.23 -0.38 -6.62
N LEU A 22 -2.53 -0.30 -6.41
CA LEU A 22 -3.25 -1.28 -5.60
C LEU A 22 -3.78 -2.45 -6.41
N SER A 23 -3.47 -2.52 -7.70
CA SER A 23 -3.90 -3.63 -8.52
C SER A 23 -3.04 -4.87 -8.31
N GLU A 24 -1.91 -4.74 -7.64
CA GLU A 24 -0.94 -5.82 -7.50
C GLU A 24 -1.06 -6.44 -6.10
N PRO A 25 -1.17 -7.78 -6.00
CA PRO A 25 -1.45 -8.42 -4.71
C PRO A 25 -0.43 -8.12 -3.61
N THR A 26 0.86 -8.11 -3.95
CA THR A 26 1.87 -7.85 -2.93
C THR A 26 1.71 -6.45 -2.34
N ARG A 27 1.37 -5.48 -3.19
CA ARG A 27 1.18 -4.13 -2.70
C ARG A 27 -0.06 -4.03 -1.81
N ARG A 28 -1.12 -4.77 -2.15
CA ARG A 28 -2.28 -4.80 -1.27
C ARG A 28 -1.95 -5.44 0.08
N ASP A 29 -1.10 -6.47 0.08
CA ASP A 29 -0.68 -7.10 1.33
C ASP A 29 0.08 -6.11 2.20
N ILE A 30 0.93 -5.29 1.60
CA ILE A 30 1.66 -4.27 2.33
C ILE A 30 0.67 -3.29 2.96
N VAL A 31 -0.33 -2.87 2.19
CA VAL A 31 -1.32 -1.93 2.71
C VAL A 31 -2.11 -2.54 3.86
N LEU A 32 -2.51 -3.81 3.73
CA LEU A 32 -3.24 -4.46 4.82
C LEU A 32 -2.41 -4.51 6.09
N ARG A 33 -1.13 -4.81 5.98
CA ARG A 33 -0.25 -4.82 7.12
C ARG A 33 -0.19 -3.44 7.76
N LEU A 34 -0.11 -2.39 6.94
CA LEU A 34 -0.03 -1.04 7.48
C LEU A 34 -1.32 -0.60 8.13
N VAL A 35 -2.47 -1.07 7.63
CA VAL A 35 -3.73 -0.78 8.29
C VAL A 35 -3.74 -1.36 9.70
N GLU A 36 -3.18 -2.54 9.86
CA GLU A 36 -3.19 -3.20 11.16
C GLU A 36 -2.17 -2.63 12.11
N GLU A 37 -1.00 -2.29 11.61
CA GLU A 37 0.10 -1.89 12.46
C GLU A 37 0.33 -0.39 12.56
N GLY A 38 -0.24 0.37 11.66
CA GLY A 38 -0.04 1.81 11.60
C GLY A 38 1.20 2.15 10.83
N GLU A 39 2.33 2.15 11.50
CA GLU A 39 3.61 2.42 10.85
C GLU A 39 4.51 1.23 11.05
N ALA A 40 5.22 0.82 10.02
CA ALA A 40 6.08 -0.33 10.11
C ALA A 40 7.40 -0.08 9.40
N ALA A 41 8.45 -0.73 9.88
CA ALA A 41 9.75 -0.66 9.22
C ALA A 41 9.72 -1.48 7.96
N CYS A 42 10.45 -1.05 6.94
CA CYS A 42 10.49 -1.78 5.69
C CYS A 42 10.92 -3.23 5.88
N MET A 43 11.85 -3.47 6.79
CA MET A 43 12.34 -4.83 6.99
C MET A 43 11.27 -5.76 7.55
N ALA A 44 10.19 -5.22 8.11
CA ALA A 44 9.11 -6.04 8.65
C ALA A 44 8.32 -6.74 7.56
N PHE A 45 8.56 -6.40 6.30
CA PHE A 45 7.81 -6.98 5.18
C PHE A 45 8.55 -8.09 4.46
N ASP A 46 9.62 -8.60 5.04
CA ASP A 46 10.40 -9.63 4.38
C ASP A 46 9.56 -10.81 3.94
N GLU A 47 8.54 -11.12 4.69
CA GLU A 47 7.69 -12.26 4.36
C GLU A 47 6.78 -12.00 3.17
N CYS A 48 6.69 -10.77 2.70
CA CYS A 48 5.83 -10.46 1.57
C CYS A 48 6.49 -10.75 0.23
N GLY A 49 7.79 -11.04 0.24
CA GLY A 49 8.47 -11.38 -1.00
C GLY A 49 9.95 -11.03 -0.95
N PRO A 50 10.66 -11.27 -2.03
CA PRO A 50 12.08 -10.96 -2.10
C PRO A 50 12.32 -9.48 -1.91
N LYS A 51 13.44 -9.17 -1.29
CA LYS A 51 13.77 -7.81 -0.93
C LYS A 51 13.81 -6.85 -2.11
N THR A 52 14.37 -7.29 -3.23
CA THR A 52 14.43 -6.43 -4.40
C THR A 52 13.05 -6.10 -4.92
N ASN A 53 12.16 -7.07 -4.94
CA ASN A 53 10.81 -6.82 -5.39
C ASN A 53 10.08 -5.91 -4.42
N LEU A 54 10.35 -6.06 -3.13
CA LEU A 54 9.70 -5.20 -2.14
C LEU A 54 10.10 -3.76 -2.31
N SER A 55 11.36 -3.49 -2.62
CA SER A 55 11.79 -2.11 -2.86
C SER A 55 11.02 -1.48 -4.00
N TYR A 56 10.81 -2.24 -5.05
CA TYR A 56 10.03 -1.77 -6.18
C TYR A 56 8.59 -1.46 -5.76
N HIS A 57 7.98 -2.38 -4.99
CA HIS A 57 6.60 -2.18 -4.56
C HIS A 57 6.46 -1.00 -3.60
N PHE A 58 7.43 -0.82 -2.69
CA PHE A 58 7.40 0.33 -1.81
C PHE A 58 7.47 1.62 -2.61
N ALA A 59 8.33 1.66 -3.63
CA ALA A 59 8.48 2.85 -4.44
C ALA A 59 7.21 3.16 -5.22
N ARG A 60 6.56 2.13 -5.77
CA ARG A 60 5.32 2.34 -6.51
C ARG A 60 4.23 2.88 -5.61
N LEU A 61 4.13 2.36 -4.39
CA LEU A 61 3.12 2.85 -3.45
C LEU A 61 3.39 4.30 -3.06
N ARG A 62 4.66 4.64 -2.83
CA ARG A 62 5.01 6.00 -2.45
C ARG A 62 4.74 6.97 -3.60
N GLU A 63 5.13 6.61 -4.81
CA GLU A 63 4.94 7.48 -5.96
C GLU A 63 3.48 7.73 -6.26
N ALA A 64 2.63 6.76 -5.98
CA ALA A 64 1.20 6.91 -6.18
C ALA A 64 0.52 7.71 -5.08
N GLY A 65 1.23 7.98 -3.99
CA GLY A 65 0.66 8.74 -2.89
C GLY A 65 -0.09 7.89 -1.87
N VAL A 66 0.08 6.57 -1.94
CA VAL A 66 -0.60 5.68 -1.00
C VAL A 66 0.13 5.63 0.34
N THR A 67 1.45 5.66 0.29
CA THR A 67 2.25 5.55 1.51
C THR A 67 3.22 6.71 1.65
N ARG A 68 3.71 6.88 2.86
CA ARG A 68 4.73 7.88 3.18
C ARG A 68 5.89 7.14 3.84
N VAL A 69 7.10 7.51 3.47
CA VAL A 69 8.29 6.92 4.04
C VAL A 69 8.95 7.96 4.92
N ARG A 70 9.32 7.59 6.12
CA ARG A 70 9.99 8.46 7.06
C ARG A 70 11.28 7.77 7.49
N LEU A 71 12.36 8.52 7.51
CA LEU A 71 13.63 7.97 7.96
C LEU A 71 13.77 8.18 9.46
N GLU A 72 14.13 7.13 10.16
CA GLU A 72 14.35 7.21 11.59
C GLU A 72 15.65 6.48 11.86
N GLY A 73 16.75 7.23 12.01
CA GLY A 73 18.05 6.63 12.14
C GLY A 73 18.36 5.80 10.89
N PRO A 74 18.79 4.56 11.05
CA PRO A 74 19.06 3.71 9.90
C PRO A 74 17.83 3.05 9.31
N TYR A 75 16.65 3.31 9.88
CA TYR A 75 15.45 2.61 9.48
C TYR A 75 14.55 3.45 8.60
N ARG A 76 13.88 2.79 7.67
CA ARG A 76 12.84 3.41 6.88
C ARG A 76 11.52 2.93 7.43
N LYS A 77 10.68 3.88 7.81
CA LYS A 77 9.36 3.57 8.35
C LYS A 77 8.32 3.94 7.33
N ILE A 78 7.36 3.07 7.12
CA ILE A 78 6.30 3.28 6.13
C ILE A 78 4.97 3.39 6.83
N SER A 79 4.16 4.34 6.40
CA SER A 79 2.80 4.47 6.90
C SER A 79 1.86 4.82 5.77
N LEU A 80 0.56 4.61 5.97
CA LEU A 80 -0.44 4.96 4.97
C LEU A 80 -0.77 6.43 5.06
N ARG A 81 -1.01 7.02 3.91
CA ARG A 81 -1.45 8.42 3.86
C ARG A 81 -2.96 8.47 3.94
N THR A 82 -3.50 7.98 5.04
CA THR A 82 -4.94 7.81 5.21
C THR A 82 -5.70 9.10 5.05
N GLU A 83 -5.21 10.18 5.66
CA GLU A 83 -5.91 11.45 5.59
C GLU A 83 -5.93 12.02 4.18
N ASP A 84 -4.80 11.93 3.49
CA ASP A 84 -4.72 12.44 2.14
C ASP A 84 -5.62 11.65 1.20
N LEU A 85 -5.62 10.34 1.36
CA LEU A 85 -6.47 9.50 0.50
C LEU A 85 -7.94 9.74 0.77
N ALA A 86 -8.29 9.92 2.06
CA ALA A 86 -9.69 10.19 2.40
C ALA A 86 -10.15 11.54 1.84
N ALA A 87 -9.25 12.53 1.84
CA ALA A 87 -9.61 13.85 1.32
C ALA A 87 -9.79 13.81 -0.18
N ARG A 88 -8.96 13.03 -0.88
CA ARG A 88 -9.04 12.99 -2.34
C ARG A 88 -10.09 12.00 -2.83
N PHE A 89 -10.19 10.84 -2.18
CA PHE A 89 -11.07 9.77 -2.66
C PHE A 89 -11.79 9.15 -1.47
N PRO A 90 -12.84 9.80 -0.97
CA PRO A 90 -13.52 9.32 0.23
C PRO A 90 -14.05 7.90 0.04
N GLY A 91 -13.73 7.04 1.00
CA GLY A 91 -14.23 5.67 0.99
C GLY A 91 -13.44 4.70 0.14
N LEU A 92 -12.52 5.17 -0.69
CA LEU A 92 -11.82 4.29 -1.62
C LEU A 92 -10.91 3.32 -0.88
N LEU A 93 -10.09 3.80 0.03
CA LEU A 93 -9.14 2.95 0.72
C LEU A 93 -9.87 1.91 1.54
N GLU A 94 -10.92 2.31 2.24
CA GLU A 94 -11.69 1.37 3.05
C GLU A 94 -12.32 0.28 2.20
N ALA A 95 -12.82 0.64 1.03
CA ALA A 95 -13.45 -0.34 0.15
C ALA A 95 -12.42 -1.34 -0.37
N ILE A 96 -11.23 -0.86 -0.72
CA ILE A 96 -10.19 -1.74 -1.22
C ILE A 96 -9.69 -2.66 -0.12
N VAL A 97 -9.53 -2.14 1.09
CA VAL A 97 -9.07 -2.94 2.21
C VAL A 97 -10.09 -4.04 2.52
N ALA A 98 -11.37 -3.69 2.54
CA ALA A 98 -12.40 -4.66 2.82
C ALA A 98 -12.45 -5.74 1.74
N ALA A 99 -12.32 -5.34 0.48
CA ALA A 99 -12.33 -6.30 -0.61
C ALA A 99 -11.12 -7.21 -0.57
N ALA A 100 -9.95 -6.66 -0.24
CA ALA A 100 -8.74 -7.45 -0.16
C ALA A 100 -8.80 -8.46 0.98
N ARG A 101 -9.37 -8.06 2.12
CA ARG A 101 -9.53 -8.98 3.23
C ARG A 101 -10.48 -10.10 2.91
N ALA A 102 -11.55 -9.79 2.20
CA ALA A 102 -12.51 -10.82 1.80
C ALA A 102 -11.87 -11.81 0.85
N ALA A 103 -11.04 -11.32 -0.06
CA ALA A 103 -10.35 -12.20 -0.99
C ALA A 103 -9.37 -13.13 -0.27
N ASP A 104 -8.67 -12.59 0.74
CA ASP A 104 -7.75 -13.40 1.51
C ASP A 104 -8.43 -14.52 2.24
N LYS A 105 -9.65 -14.33 2.62
CA LYS A 105 -10.39 -15.35 3.36
C LYS A 105 -11.02 -16.38 2.47
N SER A 106 -10.90 -16.24 1.18
CA SER A 106 -11.49 -17.20 0.28
C SER A 106 -10.81 -18.55 0.42
N PRO A 107 -11.56 -19.61 0.48
CA PRO A 107 -10.99 -20.94 0.60
C PRO A 107 -10.12 -21.24 -0.59
N GLY A 108 -9.02 -21.84 -0.33
CA GLY A 108 -8.14 -22.22 -1.39
C GLY A 108 -7.40 -21.07 -2.00
N GLY A 109 -7.62 -19.91 -1.47
CA GLY A 109 -6.95 -18.76 -1.98
C GLY A 109 -7.31 -18.40 -3.37
N LYS A 110 -8.39 -19.02 -3.89
CA LYS A 110 -8.74 -18.70 -5.15
C LYS A 110 -9.93 -17.95 -5.25
N ALA A 111 -9.99 -16.99 -5.92
CA ALA A 111 -11.10 -16.23 -6.08
C ALA A 111 -12.06 -16.94 -6.87
N PRO A 112 -13.16 -16.97 -6.56
CA PRO A 112 -14.10 -17.57 -7.26
C PRO A 112 -14.52 -16.68 -8.24
N VAL A 113 -14.56 -16.80 -8.95
CA VAL A 113 -14.90 -16.11 -9.79
C VAL A 113 -15.92 -15.47 -9.77
N LEU A 114 -16.09 -14.85 -10.05
CA LEU A 114 -16.97 -14.17 -10.00
C LEU A 114 -17.95 -14.36 -10.41
N ALA A 115 -18.08 -14.78 -10.54
CA ALA A 115 -18.87 -15.03 -10.80
C ALA A 115 -19.65 -14.93 -10.71
N ALA A 116 -19.92 -14.94 -10.69
CA ALA A 116 -20.57 -14.89 -10.52
C ALA A 116 -21.34 -14.84 -10.51
N ASP A 117 -21.57 -14.82 -10.51
CA ASP A 117 -22.33 -14.78 -10.35
C ASP A 117 -22.79 -14.73 -10.54
#